data_0f0829db37758e6eb1d411c765d0e703
#
_entry.id   0f0829db37758e6eb1d411c765d0e703
#
_cell.length_a   1.000
_cell.length_b   1.000
_cell.length_c   1.000
_cell.angle_alpha   90.00
_cell.angle_beta   90.00
_cell.angle_gamma   90.00
#
_symmetry.space_group_name_H-M   'P 1'
#
loop_
_entity.id
_entity.type
_entity.pdbx_description
1 polymer ?
#
loop_
_entity_poly.entity_id
_entity_poly.type
_entity_poly.pdbx_seq_one_letter_code
_entity_poly.pdbx_strand_id
1 'polypeptide(L)'
;MDQGKKTIAANLPDGVRCAVALSYDLEMCKGYSTEGINHGRIMPPVQEYTLRLCDVAERYNTRLHFFFVCNGLEEDDISYLEEVVRRGHTIDNHTYSHQGLATMSPEELDKELSRANQLLEQRLNITSTVLRGPYGYENGWNDLHHENRLIILKNGFKWVSGEISEDVYHNDRDYWVSAPSRTMPYVYPEGLVEIPVQGWTDRMWFDLRPEIDQSIVATWRYRYGHKPVPEGWKADWLADNALDDWISLNLETLDYAYQHRLLWVPAWHPYTHYLHDPENLMLEALLQHAASKLERVWVCTVRDAMAMLSSD
;
A
#
# COMPACT_ATOMS: atom_id res chain seq x y z
N MET A 1 16.62 17.79 0.46
CA MET A 1 16.66 18.81 1.53
C MET A 1 15.44 18.59 2.40
N ASP A 2 15.64 18.46 3.68
CA ASP A 2 14.55 18.28 4.64
C ASP A 2 13.66 19.52 4.65
N GLN A 3 12.49 19.46 3.99
CA GLN A 3 11.59 20.60 3.80
C GLN A 3 10.74 20.88 5.05
N GLY A 4 11.31 20.73 6.23
CA GLY A 4 10.59 20.95 7.48
C GLY A 4 9.62 19.83 7.86
N LYS A 5 9.79 18.65 7.33
CA LYS A 5 9.07 17.45 7.71
C LYS A 5 9.40 17.07 9.16
N LYS A 6 8.38 16.67 9.90
CA LYS A 6 8.54 16.22 11.29
C LYS A 6 8.09 14.78 11.40
N THR A 7 9.01 13.88 11.73
CA THR A 7 8.72 12.48 12.00
C THR A 7 7.76 12.31 13.18
N ILE A 8 6.84 11.36 13.04
CA ILE A 8 5.87 10.99 14.08
C ILE A 8 6.14 9.53 14.48
N ALA A 9 6.33 9.31 15.79
CA ALA A 9 6.38 7.94 16.30
C ALA A 9 4.96 7.39 16.47
N ALA A 10 4.76 6.12 16.14
CA ALA A 10 3.49 5.46 16.40
C ALA A 10 3.36 5.14 17.90
N ASN A 11 2.27 5.60 18.51
CA ASN A 11 1.91 5.27 19.88
C ASN A 11 1.08 3.97 19.87
N LEU A 12 1.76 2.84 20.01
CA LEU A 12 1.09 1.54 20.06
C LEU A 12 0.21 1.44 21.31
N PRO A 13 -1.03 0.91 21.18
CA PRO A 13 -1.91 0.71 22.34
C PRO A 13 -1.29 -0.22 23.40
N ASP A 14 -1.76 -0.10 24.64
CA ASP A 14 -1.31 -0.95 25.74
C ASP A 14 -1.46 -2.44 25.41
N GLY A 15 -0.41 -3.20 25.69
CA GLY A 15 -0.36 -4.64 25.40
C GLY A 15 -0.16 -5.00 23.93
N VAL A 16 0.00 -4.01 23.03
CA VAL A 16 0.34 -4.25 21.63
C VAL A 16 1.85 -4.13 21.44
N ARG A 17 2.46 -5.16 20.89
CA ARG A 17 3.90 -5.22 20.63
C ARG A 17 4.28 -4.56 19.31
N CYS A 18 3.51 -4.79 18.27
CA CYS A 18 3.59 -4.08 16.99
C CYS A 18 2.21 -4.02 16.32
N ALA A 19 2.06 -3.12 15.36
CA ALA A 19 0.86 -3.01 14.54
C ALA A 19 1.19 -3.23 13.07
N VAL A 20 0.27 -3.88 12.34
CA VAL A 20 0.35 -4.08 10.89
C VAL A 20 -0.89 -3.45 10.27
N ALA A 21 -0.73 -2.30 9.64
CA ALA A 21 -1.82 -1.62 8.93
C ALA A 21 -1.96 -2.20 7.51
N LEU A 22 -2.66 -3.32 7.44
CA LEU A 22 -2.75 -4.15 6.25
C LEU A 22 -3.63 -3.50 5.18
N SER A 23 -3.04 -3.20 4.02
CA SER A 23 -3.74 -2.52 2.94
C SER A 23 -3.51 -3.15 1.56
N TYR A 24 -4.52 -3.01 0.71
CA TYR A 24 -4.50 -3.43 -0.69
C TYR A 24 -4.92 -2.28 -1.60
N ASP A 25 -4.15 -2.06 -2.66
CA ASP A 25 -4.51 -1.15 -3.72
C ASP A 25 -5.38 -1.92 -4.73
N LEU A 26 -6.68 -1.65 -4.71
CA LEU A 26 -7.68 -2.34 -5.51
C LEU A 26 -7.79 -1.64 -6.87
N GLU A 27 -6.91 -2.09 -7.75
CA GLU A 27 -6.71 -1.60 -9.09
C GLU A 27 -6.42 -2.76 -10.05
N MET A 28 -6.47 -2.49 -11.36
CA MET A 28 -5.96 -3.38 -12.39
C MET A 28 -4.66 -2.85 -12.97
N CYS A 29 -3.60 -3.66 -12.93
CA CYS A 29 -2.30 -3.24 -13.41
C CYS A 29 -2.22 -3.23 -14.94
N LYS A 30 -1.70 -2.16 -15.49
CA LYS A 30 -1.63 -1.93 -16.94
C LYS A 30 -0.86 -3.02 -17.70
N GLY A 31 0.15 -3.63 -17.09
CA GLY A 31 0.96 -4.69 -17.69
C GLY A 31 0.22 -6.02 -17.89
N TYR A 32 -0.93 -6.19 -17.25
CA TYR A 32 -1.73 -7.41 -17.32
C TYR A 32 -3.11 -7.17 -17.93
N SER A 33 -3.48 -5.91 -18.19
CA SER A 33 -4.77 -5.59 -18.76
C SER A 33 -4.79 -5.87 -20.26
N THR A 34 -5.88 -6.46 -20.74
CA THR A 34 -6.21 -6.41 -22.15
C THR A 34 -6.44 -4.96 -22.56
N GLU A 35 -6.15 -4.61 -23.81
CA GLU A 35 -6.41 -3.27 -24.34
C GLU A 35 -7.81 -2.78 -23.95
N GLY A 36 -7.88 -1.58 -23.35
CA GLY A 36 -9.14 -0.93 -23.01
C GLY A 36 -9.63 -1.12 -21.57
N ILE A 37 -9.00 -1.93 -20.73
CA ILE A 37 -9.31 -2.00 -19.31
C ILE A 37 -8.65 -0.82 -18.62
N ASN A 38 -9.43 0.03 -17.98
CA ASN A 38 -8.90 1.07 -17.14
C ASN A 38 -8.68 0.57 -15.70
N HIS A 39 -7.84 1.23 -14.94
CA HIS A 39 -7.39 0.77 -13.64
C HIS A 39 -8.50 0.48 -12.61
N GLY A 40 -9.62 1.18 -12.67
CA GLY A 40 -10.74 0.97 -11.75
C GLY A 40 -11.69 -0.17 -12.13
N ARG A 41 -11.57 -0.73 -13.33
CA ARG A 41 -12.42 -1.83 -13.79
C ARG A 41 -11.84 -3.17 -13.39
N ILE A 42 -12.32 -3.68 -12.28
CA ILE A 42 -11.83 -4.92 -11.69
C ILE A 42 -12.51 -6.11 -12.38
N MET A 43 -11.73 -7.02 -12.94
CA MET A 43 -12.24 -8.25 -13.56
C MET A 43 -12.99 -9.13 -12.54
N PRO A 44 -14.08 -9.81 -12.94
CA PRO A 44 -14.86 -10.67 -12.03
C PRO A 44 -14.03 -11.66 -11.21
N PRO A 45 -13.03 -12.37 -11.76
CA PRO A 45 -12.21 -13.27 -10.93
C PRO A 45 -11.42 -12.55 -9.83
N VAL A 46 -11.01 -11.30 -10.07
CA VAL A 46 -10.31 -10.49 -9.06
C VAL A 46 -11.29 -9.91 -8.02
N GLN A 47 -12.53 -9.61 -8.42
CA GLN A 47 -13.61 -9.26 -7.47
C GLN A 47 -13.87 -10.43 -6.50
N GLU A 48 -14.02 -11.65 -7.02
CA GLU A 48 -14.18 -12.86 -6.20
C GLU A 48 -12.95 -13.10 -5.29
N TYR A 49 -11.75 -12.88 -5.83
CA TYR A 49 -10.52 -12.99 -5.06
C TYR A 49 -10.48 -11.96 -3.92
N THR A 50 -10.90 -10.73 -4.16
CA THR A 50 -11.00 -9.68 -3.14
C THR A 50 -11.92 -10.10 -1.98
N LEU A 51 -13.06 -10.73 -2.29
CA LEU A 51 -13.97 -11.27 -1.26
C LEU A 51 -13.33 -12.44 -0.49
N ARG A 52 -12.55 -13.29 -1.15
CA ARG A 52 -11.80 -14.36 -0.46
C ARG A 52 -10.70 -13.82 0.45
N LEU A 53 -10.03 -12.71 0.10
CA LEU A 53 -9.13 -12.02 1.03
C LEU A 53 -9.87 -11.57 2.30
N CYS A 54 -11.09 -11.06 2.14
CA CYS A 54 -11.94 -10.71 3.27
C CYS A 54 -12.28 -11.95 4.14
N ASP A 55 -12.61 -13.10 3.52
CA ASP A 55 -12.85 -14.35 4.24
C ASP A 55 -11.65 -14.79 5.08
N VAL A 56 -10.44 -14.67 4.51
CA VAL A 56 -9.20 -14.97 5.24
C VAL A 56 -9.06 -14.04 6.45
N ALA A 57 -9.17 -12.74 6.26
CA ALA A 57 -9.01 -11.76 7.34
C ALA A 57 -10.02 -11.97 8.48
N GLU A 58 -11.27 -12.26 8.15
CA GLU A 58 -12.33 -12.48 9.15
C GLU A 58 -12.08 -13.72 10.01
N ARG A 59 -11.48 -14.80 9.46
CA ARG A 59 -11.09 -15.96 10.27
C ARG A 59 -10.12 -15.61 11.40
N TYR A 60 -9.35 -14.55 11.24
CA TYR A 60 -8.41 -14.03 12.24
C TYR A 60 -8.96 -12.80 12.99
N ASN A 61 -10.26 -12.54 12.87
CA ASN A 61 -10.94 -11.41 13.51
C ASN A 61 -10.28 -10.05 13.21
N THR A 62 -9.83 -9.87 11.96
CA THR A 62 -9.23 -8.63 11.49
C THR A 62 -10.00 -8.07 10.29
N ARG A 63 -9.66 -6.85 9.89
CA ARG A 63 -10.25 -6.15 8.76
C ARG A 63 -9.14 -5.67 7.81
N LEU A 64 -9.44 -5.66 6.51
CA LEU A 64 -8.57 -5.16 5.48
C LEU A 64 -8.94 -3.73 5.12
N HIS A 65 -7.96 -3.01 4.60
CA HIS A 65 -8.14 -1.69 4.05
C HIS A 65 -7.87 -1.74 2.54
N PHE A 66 -8.84 -1.36 1.74
CA PHE A 66 -8.73 -1.27 0.29
C PHE A 66 -8.68 0.19 -0.15
N PHE A 67 -7.70 0.53 -0.95
CA PHE A 67 -7.65 1.80 -1.66
C PHE A 67 -8.14 1.56 -3.08
N PHE A 68 -9.25 2.18 -3.44
CA PHE A 68 -9.95 1.88 -4.68
C PHE A 68 -9.80 3.00 -5.72
N VAL A 69 -9.51 2.62 -6.97
CA VAL A 69 -9.50 3.54 -8.12
C VAL A 69 -10.93 3.86 -8.51
N CYS A 70 -11.37 5.08 -8.21
CA CYS A 70 -12.79 5.42 -8.07
C CYS A 70 -13.58 5.51 -9.38
N ASN A 71 -12.94 5.57 -10.57
CA ASN A 71 -13.68 5.48 -11.83
C ASN A 71 -14.43 4.14 -11.98
N GLY A 72 -13.98 3.08 -11.29
CA GLY A 72 -14.70 1.81 -11.25
C GLY A 72 -16.07 1.90 -10.56
N LEU A 73 -16.33 2.94 -9.77
CA LEU A 73 -17.66 3.19 -9.20
C LEU A 73 -18.68 3.70 -10.23
N GLU A 74 -18.27 3.98 -11.44
CA GLU A 74 -19.16 4.29 -12.57
C GLU A 74 -19.71 3.03 -13.25
N GLU A 75 -19.20 1.85 -12.93
CA GLU A 75 -19.73 0.57 -13.41
C GLU A 75 -21.14 0.32 -12.84
N ASP A 76 -21.97 -0.38 -13.62
CA ASP A 76 -23.34 -0.71 -13.21
C ASP A 76 -23.36 -1.64 -12.00
N ASP A 77 -22.48 -2.63 -11.98
CA ASP A 77 -22.37 -3.63 -10.91
C ASP A 77 -21.11 -3.40 -10.06
N ILE A 78 -21.33 -2.95 -8.83
CA ILE A 78 -20.32 -2.78 -7.79
C ILE A 78 -20.62 -3.63 -6.54
N SER A 79 -21.44 -4.65 -6.69
CA SER A 79 -21.96 -5.46 -5.57
C SER A 79 -20.85 -6.04 -4.70
N TYR A 80 -19.69 -6.38 -5.28
CA TYR A 80 -18.56 -6.86 -4.50
C TYR A 80 -17.96 -5.79 -3.57
N LEU A 81 -17.96 -4.50 -3.96
CA LEU A 81 -17.53 -3.39 -3.09
C LEU A 81 -18.54 -3.14 -1.97
N GLU A 82 -19.84 -3.19 -2.31
CA GLU A 82 -20.91 -3.09 -1.30
C GLU A 82 -20.78 -4.21 -0.27
N GLU A 83 -20.45 -5.42 -0.71
CA GLU A 83 -20.19 -6.57 0.19
C GLU A 83 -18.96 -6.37 1.06
N VAL A 84 -17.84 -5.85 0.50
CA VAL A 84 -16.64 -5.49 1.27
C VAL A 84 -16.99 -4.51 2.39
N VAL A 85 -17.75 -3.47 2.09
CA VAL A 85 -18.19 -2.46 3.07
C VAL A 85 -19.13 -3.06 4.11
N ARG A 86 -20.13 -3.85 3.67
CA ARG A 86 -21.11 -4.51 4.54
C ARG A 86 -20.44 -5.42 5.57
N ARG A 87 -19.35 -6.06 5.19
CA ARG A 87 -18.53 -6.93 6.04
C ARG A 87 -17.62 -6.14 7.01
N GLY A 88 -17.62 -4.81 6.92
CA GLY A 88 -16.85 -3.92 7.81
C GLY A 88 -15.39 -3.74 7.41
N HIS A 89 -14.99 -4.15 6.22
CA HIS A 89 -13.70 -3.78 5.64
C HIS A 89 -13.73 -2.32 5.20
N THR A 90 -12.57 -1.70 5.11
CA THR A 90 -12.46 -0.27 4.80
C THR A 90 -12.17 -0.08 3.33
N ILE A 91 -12.84 0.88 2.71
CA ILE A 91 -12.51 1.41 1.38
C ILE A 91 -12.18 2.89 1.52
N ASP A 92 -11.06 3.32 0.90
CA ASP A 92 -10.64 4.70 0.79
C ASP A 92 -10.18 5.03 -0.64
N ASN A 93 -9.86 6.29 -0.85
CA ASN A 93 -9.60 6.89 -2.16
C ASN A 93 -8.21 6.50 -2.69
N HIS A 94 -8.16 5.98 -3.93
CA HIS A 94 -6.93 5.75 -4.71
C HIS A 94 -6.93 6.57 -6.00
N THR A 95 -7.39 7.81 -5.91
CA THR A 95 -7.70 8.74 -7.01
C THR A 95 -8.89 8.27 -7.88
N TYR A 96 -9.28 9.11 -8.83
CA TYR A 96 -10.35 8.76 -9.77
C TYR A 96 -9.84 7.88 -10.91
N SER A 97 -8.70 8.26 -11.54
CA SER A 97 -8.20 7.64 -12.76
C SER A 97 -6.83 6.94 -12.61
N HIS A 98 -6.32 6.84 -11.39
CA HIS A 98 -5.00 6.27 -11.10
C HIS A 98 -3.85 7.08 -11.69
N GLN A 99 -3.96 8.40 -11.70
CA GLN A 99 -2.83 9.27 -12.06
C GLN A 99 -1.99 9.62 -10.84
N GLY A 100 -0.66 9.71 -11.04
CA GLY A 100 0.28 10.04 -9.98
C GLY A 100 0.06 11.46 -9.44
N LEU A 101 -0.04 11.61 -8.12
CA LEU A 101 -0.33 12.89 -7.46
C LEU A 101 0.70 13.99 -7.76
N ALA A 102 1.96 13.61 -7.99
CA ALA A 102 3.04 14.54 -8.26
C ALA A 102 3.10 15.01 -9.73
N THR A 103 2.37 14.33 -10.62
CA THR A 103 2.42 14.63 -12.07
C THR A 103 1.26 15.51 -12.54
N MET A 104 0.25 15.70 -11.68
CA MET A 104 -0.92 16.53 -11.98
C MET A 104 -0.67 17.99 -11.60
N SER A 105 -1.22 18.91 -12.39
CA SER A 105 -1.38 20.30 -11.94
C SER A 105 -2.36 20.38 -10.76
N PRO A 106 -2.33 21.44 -9.96
CA PRO A 106 -3.27 21.61 -8.85
C PRO A 106 -4.75 21.53 -9.27
N GLU A 107 -5.09 22.07 -10.44
CA GLU A 107 -6.46 22.05 -10.98
C GLU A 107 -6.89 20.64 -11.42
N GLU A 108 -5.99 19.86 -12.01
CA GLU A 108 -6.26 18.47 -12.37
C GLU A 108 -6.43 17.62 -11.12
N LEU A 109 -5.54 17.79 -10.13
CA LEU A 109 -5.62 17.07 -8.87
C LEU A 109 -6.92 17.38 -8.11
N ASP A 110 -7.35 18.65 -8.08
CA ASP A 110 -8.62 19.04 -7.44
C ASP A 110 -9.83 18.35 -8.08
N LYS A 111 -9.87 18.26 -9.40
CA LYS A 111 -10.92 17.55 -10.13
C LYS A 111 -10.89 16.04 -9.88
N GLU A 112 -9.69 15.48 -9.89
CA GLU A 112 -9.44 14.07 -9.66
C GLU A 112 -9.96 13.64 -8.28
N LEU A 113 -9.56 14.36 -7.23
CA LEU A 113 -9.94 14.04 -5.86
C LEU A 113 -11.41 14.33 -5.56
N SER A 114 -11.93 15.46 -6.03
CA SER A 114 -13.34 15.80 -5.81
C SER A 114 -14.29 14.82 -6.52
N ARG A 115 -13.94 14.37 -7.73
CA ARG A 115 -14.74 13.36 -8.45
C ARG A 115 -14.71 12.01 -7.73
N ALA A 116 -13.55 11.57 -7.29
CA ALA A 116 -13.39 10.33 -6.54
C ALA A 116 -14.21 10.36 -5.24
N ASN A 117 -14.10 11.43 -4.45
CA ASN A 117 -14.86 11.60 -3.21
C ASN A 117 -16.37 11.60 -3.46
N GLN A 118 -16.83 12.29 -4.51
CA GLN A 118 -18.24 12.31 -4.89
C GLN A 118 -18.77 10.90 -5.18
N LEU A 119 -18.01 10.09 -5.92
CA LEU A 119 -18.42 8.72 -6.27
C LEU A 119 -18.43 7.80 -5.03
N LEU A 120 -17.43 7.88 -4.17
CA LEU A 120 -17.39 7.11 -2.92
C LEU A 120 -18.60 7.43 -2.04
N GLU A 121 -18.97 8.71 -1.91
CA GLU A 121 -20.14 9.13 -1.16
C GLU A 121 -21.45 8.64 -1.81
N GLN A 122 -21.61 8.88 -3.11
CA GLN A 122 -22.86 8.56 -3.81
C GLN A 122 -23.13 7.07 -3.96
N ARG A 123 -22.08 6.28 -4.22
CA ARG A 123 -22.23 4.86 -4.54
C ARG A 123 -22.07 3.94 -3.32
N LEU A 124 -21.25 4.32 -2.36
CA LEU A 124 -20.94 3.48 -1.20
C LEU A 124 -21.26 4.15 0.15
N ASN A 125 -21.70 5.41 0.14
CA ASN A 125 -21.93 6.21 1.35
C ASN A 125 -20.66 6.29 2.24
N ILE A 126 -19.49 6.47 1.60
CA ILE A 126 -18.19 6.55 2.26
C ILE A 126 -17.66 7.96 2.16
N THR A 127 -17.29 8.55 3.30
CA THR A 127 -16.40 9.71 3.36
C THR A 127 -14.98 9.19 3.51
N SER A 128 -14.16 9.37 2.46
CA SER A 128 -12.77 8.95 2.48
C SER A 128 -11.94 9.84 3.42
N THR A 129 -11.06 9.24 4.19
CA THR A 129 -10.23 9.93 5.19
C THR A 129 -8.75 9.84 4.92
N VAL A 130 -8.33 8.85 4.14
CA VAL A 130 -6.95 8.63 3.71
C VAL A 130 -6.91 8.61 2.20
N LEU A 131 -5.93 9.28 1.61
CA LEU A 131 -5.65 9.21 0.18
C LEU A 131 -4.44 8.31 -0.06
N ARG A 132 -4.57 7.28 -0.90
CA ARG A 132 -3.44 6.54 -1.42
C ARG A 132 -2.99 7.16 -2.74
N GLY A 133 -1.73 7.58 -2.81
CA GLY A 133 -1.14 8.09 -4.05
C GLY A 133 -0.69 6.96 -4.97
N PRO A 134 -1.15 6.93 -6.24
CA PRO A 134 -0.62 6.00 -7.23
C PRO A 134 0.88 6.17 -7.46
N TYR A 135 1.57 5.09 -7.81
CA TYR A 135 2.98 5.05 -8.23
C TYR A 135 4.00 5.60 -7.22
N GLY A 136 3.66 5.69 -5.95
CA GLY A 136 4.60 6.17 -4.93
C GLY A 136 5.18 7.54 -5.22
N TYR A 137 4.38 8.50 -5.69
CA TYR A 137 4.82 9.82 -6.14
C TYR A 137 5.82 9.76 -7.28
N GLU A 138 5.36 9.31 -8.43
CA GLU A 138 6.14 9.16 -9.65
C GLU A 138 6.98 10.42 -9.96
N ASN A 139 8.18 10.21 -10.46
CA ASN A 139 9.28 11.14 -10.75
C ASN A 139 10.25 11.42 -9.62
N GLY A 140 10.33 10.57 -8.71
CA GLY A 140 11.42 10.54 -7.76
C GLY A 140 10.91 10.55 -6.37
N TRP A 141 10.27 9.58 -5.93
CA TRP A 141 10.39 9.19 -4.54
C TRP A 141 10.48 10.40 -3.55
N ASN A 142 10.26 11.58 -4.10
CA ASN A 142 10.43 12.88 -3.49
C ASN A 142 9.05 13.47 -3.31
N ASP A 143 8.89 14.08 -2.24
CA ASP A 143 7.86 14.94 -1.72
C ASP A 143 6.81 15.39 -2.74
N LEU A 144 5.57 15.21 -2.39
CA LEU A 144 4.46 15.94 -2.99
C LEU A 144 4.79 17.44 -3.01
N HIS A 145 4.59 18.07 -4.16
CA HIS A 145 4.74 19.52 -4.27
C HIS A 145 3.83 20.24 -3.30
N HIS A 146 4.31 21.36 -2.76
CA HIS A 146 3.57 22.17 -1.80
C HIS A 146 2.12 22.47 -2.25
N GLU A 147 1.95 22.88 -3.50
CA GLU A 147 0.63 23.22 -4.05
C GLU A 147 -0.30 22.00 -4.06
N ASN A 148 0.20 20.83 -4.42
CA ASN A 148 -0.59 19.60 -4.42
C ASN A 148 -0.97 19.16 -3.00
N ARG A 149 -0.09 19.37 -2.00
CA ARG A 149 -0.42 19.15 -0.59
C ARG A 149 -1.60 20.02 -0.12
N LEU A 150 -1.62 21.27 -0.54
CA LEU A 150 -2.75 22.19 -0.23
C LEU A 150 -4.04 21.73 -0.90
N ILE A 151 -3.99 21.21 -2.12
CA ILE A 151 -5.17 20.65 -2.81
C ILE A 151 -5.68 19.40 -2.11
N ILE A 152 -4.80 18.52 -1.65
CA ILE A 152 -5.18 17.33 -0.88
C ILE A 152 -5.90 17.74 0.41
N LEU A 153 -5.35 18.69 1.16
CA LEU A 153 -5.99 19.24 2.36
C LEU A 153 -7.34 19.91 2.06
N LYS A 154 -7.44 20.69 0.97
CA LYS A 154 -8.70 21.32 0.51
C LYS A 154 -9.78 20.27 0.23
N ASN A 155 -9.42 19.11 -0.31
CA ASN A 155 -10.35 18.01 -0.57
C ASN A 155 -10.68 17.16 0.68
N GLY A 156 -10.29 17.61 1.86
CA GLY A 156 -10.66 17.00 3.14
C GLY A 156 -9.71 15.93 3.66
N PHE A 157 -8.65 15.60 2.93
CA PHE A 157 -7.67 14.63 3.38
C PHE A 157 -6.65 15.27 4.30
N LYS A 158 -6.52 14.74 5.50
CA LYS A 158 -5.43 15.06 6.43
C LYS A 158 -4.31 14.02 6.39
N TRP A 159 -4.57 12.89 5.76
CA TRP A 159 -3.71 11.72 5.72
C TRP A 159 -3.51 11.29 4.28
N VAL A 160 -2.27 11.02 3.93
CA VAL A 160 -1.89 10.49 2.63
C VAL A 160 -0.93 9.31 2.85
N SER A 161 -1.00 8.33 1.99
CA SER A 161 -0.11 7.18 2.00
C SER A 161 0.31 6.90 0.56
N GLY A 162 1.46 7.34 0.17
CA GLY A 162 1.91 7.23 -1.22
C GLY A 162 3.42 7.18 -1.36
N GLU A 163 4.17 7.64 -0.36
CA GLU A 163 5.61 7.46 -0.38
C GLU A 163 5.95 5.99 -0.18
N ILE A 164 6.73 5.42 -1.11
CA ILE A 164 7.31 4.10 -0.92
C ILE A 164 8.70 4.30 -0.31
N SER A 165 8.95 3.64 0.80
CA SER A 165 10.25 3.73 1.47
C SER A 165 11.38 3.24 0.56
N GLU A 166 12.38 4.09 0.31
CA GLU A 166 13.57 3.72 -0.48
C GLU A 166 14.44 2.66 0.20
N ASP A 167 14.23 2.43 1.49
CA ASP A 167 15.10 1.59 2.33
C ASP A 167 14.76 0.10 2.27
N VAL A 168 13.80 -0.24 1.45
CA VAL A 168 13.33 -1.61 1.22
C VAL A 168 14.46 -2.57 0.75
N TYR A 169 15.59 -2.05 0.30
CA TYR A 169 16.56 -2.79 -0.51
C TYR A 169 17.96 -2.87 0.08
N HIS A 170 18.10 -2.98 1.39
CA HIS A 170 19.41 -3.16 1.98
C HIS A 170 19.93 -4.58 1.86
N ASN A 171 21.26 -4.66 1.53
CA ASN A 171 22.01 -5.90 1.34
C ASN A 171 22.07 -6.81 2.59
N ASP A 172 21.67 -6.30 3.75
CA ASP A 172 21.85 -6.97 5.03
C ASP A 172 20.56 -7.56 5.59
N ARG A 173 19.51 -7.70 4.74
CA ARG A 173 18.17 -8.13 5.16
C ARG A 173 17.49 -7.20 6.19
N ASP A 174 18.11 -6.10 6.55
CA ASP A 174 17.51 -5.06 7.38
C ASP A 174 16.57 -4.21 6.51
N TYR A 175 15.43 -4.77 6.14
CA TYR A 175 14.46 -4.24 5.19
C TYR A 175 13.81 -2.92 5.59
N TRP A 176 14.19 -2.40 6.75
CA TRP A 176 13.40 -1.37 7.38
C TRP A 176 14.12 -0.07 7.66
N VAL A 177 15.46 -0.05 7.73
CA VAL A 177 16.04 0.96 8.59
C VAL A 177 17.38 1.51 8.14
N SER A 178 17.57 1.90 6.91
CA SER A 178 18.71 2.76 6.62
C SER A 178 18.41 4.24 6.78
N ALA A 179 17.14 4.64 6.73
CA ALA A 179 16.72 6.01 6.98
C ALA A 179 15.40 6.03 7.77
N PRO A 180 15.43 5.93 9.10
CA PRO A 180 14.23 5.98 9.94
C PRO A 180 13.32 7.17 9.65
N SER A 181 13.89 8.28 9.20
CA SER A 181 13.15 9.48 8.79
C SER A 181 12.30 9.30 7.53
N ARG A 182 12.56 8.26 6.73
CA ARG A 182 11.79 7.97 5.51
C ARG A 182 10.84 6.78 5.67
N THR A 183 11.14 5.89 6.60
CA THR A 183 10.29 4.73 6.90
C THR A 183 9.21 5.03 7.91
N MET A 184 9.39 6.06 8.72
CA MET A 184 8.44 6.47 9.75
C MET A 184 7.45 7.50 9.20
N PRO A 185 6.20 7.47 9.65
CA PRO A 185 5.24 8.52 9.34
C PRO A 185 5.78 9.90 9.70
N TYR A 186 5.37 10.90 8.95
CA TYR A 186 5.79 12.28 9.19
C TYR A 186 4.71 13.30 8.80
N VAL A 187 4.79 14.50 9.34
CA VAL A 187 3.90 15.60 9.01
C VAL A 187 4.63 16.62 8.15
N TYR A 188 4.00 17.02 7.08
CA TYR A 188 4.42 18.16 6.25
C TYR A 188 4.16 19.49 6.95
N PRO A 189 4.87 20.59 6.59
CA PRO A 189 4.65 21.89 7.20
C PRO A 189 3.20 22.40 7.15
N GLU A 190 2.45 21.98 6.15
CA GLU A 190 1.03 22.35 5.96
C GLU A 190 0.08 21.55 6.84
N GLY A 191 0.57 20.55 7.57
CA GLY A 191 -0.23 19.70 8.45
C GLY A 191 -0.78 18.45 7.78
N LEU A 192 -0.43 18.16 6.53
CA LEU A 192 -0.70 16.88 5.88
C LEU A 192 0.22 15.81 6.47
N VAL A 193 -0.33 14.67 6.86
CA VAL A 193 0.43 13.55 7.41
C VAL A 193 0.66 12.50 6.35
N GLU A 194 1.91 12.13 6.13
CA GLU A 194 2.29 10.99 5.30
C GLU A 194 2.43 9.73 6.14
N ILE A 195 1.81 8.65 5.67
CA ILE A 195 1.98 7.29 6.18
C ILE A 195 2.67 6.49 5.08
N PRO A 196 4.01 6.40 5.07
CA PRO A 196 4.73 5.72 4.01
C PRO A 196 4.37 4.24 3.91
N VAL A 197 4.32 3.73 2.68
CA VAL A 197 4.30 2.29 2.42
C VAL A 197 5.66 1.72 2.77
N GLN A 198 5.66 0.66 3.54
CA GLN A 198 6.88 0.06 4.07
C GLN A 198 7.01 -1.39 3.65
N GLY A 199 8.23 -1.79 3.40
CA GLY A 199 8.53 -3.14 2.94
C GLY A 199 8.37 -3.29 1.42
N TRP A 200 8.56 -4.50 0.94
CA TRP A 200 8.40 -4.82 -0.46
C TRP A 200 6.93 -4.75 -0.87
N THR A 201 6.67 -4.20 -2.05
CA THR A 201 5.37 -4.39 -2.67
C THR A 201 5.38 -5.69 -3.48
N ASP A 202 4.25 -6.36 -3.55
CA ASP A 202 4.06 -7.58 -4.33
C ASP A 202 4.39 -7.37 -5.81
N ARG A 203 4.04 -6.21 -6.38
CA ARG A 203 4.38 -5.87 -7.76
C ARG A 203 5.89 -5.80 -7.98
N MET A 204 6.61 -5.17 -7.08
CA MET A 204 8.07 -5.12 -7.17
C MET A 204 8.68 -6.51 -7.04
N TRP A 205 8.08 -7.38 -6.24
CA TRP A 205 8.53 -8.74 -6.07
C TRP A 205 8.25 -9.63 -7.29
N PHE A 206 7.03 -9.65 -7.77
CA PHE A 206 6.61 -10.58 -8.83
C PHE A 206 6.84 -10.05 -10.25
N ASP A 207 6.77 -8.73 -10.48
CA ASP A 207 6.96 -8.10 -11.80
C ASP A 207 8.44 -7.94 -12.17
N LEU A 208 9.35 -7.97 -11.22
CA LEU A 208 10.80 -7.94 -11.47
C LEU A 208 11.36 -9.28 -11.94
N ARG A 209 10.58 -10.10 -12.61
CA ARG A 209 11.02 -11.36 -13.22
C ARG A 209 12.03 -11.14 -14.37
N PRO A 210 12.82 -12.15 -14.75
CA PRO A 210 13.88 -12.03 -15.76
C PRO A 210 13.40 -11.78 -17.18
N GLU A 211 12.14 -12.01 -17.45
CA GLU A 211 11.52 -11.62 -18.70
C GLU A 211 11.39 -10.10 -18.81
N ILE A 212 11.56 -9.41 -17.70
CA ILE A 212 11.58 -7.96 -17.63
C ILE A 212 12.99 -7.50 -17.98
N ASP A 213 13.07 -6.82 -19.11
CA ASP A 213 14.21 -6.21 -19.74
C ASP A 213 15.27 -5.68 -18.76
N GLN A 214 16.54 -5.83 -19.12
CA GLN A 214 17.71 -5.23 -18.46
C GLN A 214 17.56 -3.73 -18.19
N SER A 215 16.68 -3.05 -18.93
CA SER A 215 16.29 -1.66 -18.71
C SER A 215 15.66 -1.43 -17.34
N ILE A 216 14.91 -2.39 -16.80
CA ILE A 216 14.29 -2.28 -15.46
C ILE A 216 15.34 -2.41 -14.36
N VAL A 217 16.31 -3.31 -14.54
CA VAL A 217 17.46 -3.39 -13.62
C VAL A 217 18.26 -2.10 -13.64
N ALA A 218 18.40 -1.47 -14.80
CA ALA A 218 19.05 -0.17 -14.93
C ALA A 218 18.23 0.95 -14.29
N THR A 219 16.91 0.94 -14.47
CA THR A 219 15.97 1.87 -13.82
C THR A 219 15.99 1.70 -12.32
N TRP A 220 16.04 0.48 -11.84
CA TRP A 220 16.17 0.14 -10.43
C TRP A 220 17.48 0.68 -9.84
N ARG A 221 18.63 0.45 -10.52
CA ARG A 221 19.93 1.02 -10.13
C ARG A 221 19.92 2.54 -10.11
N TYR A 222 19.23 3.17 -11.05
CA TYR A 222 19.08 4.61 -11.10
C TYR A 222 18.25 5.13 -9.91
N ARG A 223 17.14 4.49 -9.62
CA ARG A 223 16.24 4.88 -8.52
C ARG A 223 16.87 4.72 -7.15
N TYR A 224 17.65 3.67 -6.94
CA TYR A 224 18.21 3.31 -5.62
C TYR A 224 19.70 3.64 -5.47
N GLY A 225 20.18 4.62 -6.19
CA GLY A 225 21.51 5.22 -5.95
C GLY A 225 22.70 4.32 -6.24
N HIS A 226 22.70 3.60 -7.36
CA HIS A 226 23.81 2.78 -7.83
C HIS A 226 24.26 1.65 -6.89
N LYS A 227 23.45 1.30 -5.91
CA LYS A 227 23.76 0.13 -5.06
C LYS A 227 23.74 -1.12 -5.94
N PRO A 228 24.73 -2.01 -5.83
CA PRO A 228 24.73 -3.23 -6.60
C PRO A 228 23.49 -4.06 -6.22
N VAL A 229 22.83 -4.62 -7.24
CA VAL A 229 21.86 -5.69 -7.00
C VAL A 229 22.60 -6.79 -6.24
N PRO A 230 22.11 -7.28 -5.09
CA PRO A 230 22.80 -8.30 -4.33
C PRO A 230 23.17 -9.48 -5.20
N GLU A 231 24.38 -10.00 -5.02
CA GLU A 231 24.84 -11.19 -5.73
C GLU A 231 23.94 -12.36 -5.31
N GLY A 232 23.37 -13.09 -6.25
CA GLY A 232 22.33 -14.11 -5.98
C GLY A 232 20.89 -13.66 -6.24
N TRP A 233 20.60 -12.40 -6.23
CA TRP A 233 19.27 -11.85 -6.46
C TRP A 233 18.64 -12.23 -7.81
N LYS A 234 19.48 -12.51 -8.80
CA LYS A 234 19.04 -12.88 -10.15
C LYS A 234 18.65 -14.34 -10.33
N ALA A 235 19.19 -15.24 -9.51
CA ALA A 235 19.04 -16.66 -9.71
C ALA A 235 17.81 -17.24 -9.01
N ASP A 236 17.52 -16.76 -7.80
CA ASP A 236 16.58 -17.41 -6.92
C ASP A 236 15.16 -16.87 -7.08
N TRP A 237 14.99 -15.65 -7.55
CA TRP A 237 13.68 -15.03 -7.84
C TRP A 237 12.96 -15.61 -9.05
N LEU A 238 13.67 -16.36 -9.83
CA LEU A 238 13.24 -16.93 -11.10
C LEU A 238 12.82 -18.37 -10.97
N ALA A 239 13.11 -18.96 -9.83
CA ALA A 239 12.83 -20.35 -9.55
C ALA A 239 11.35 -20.53 -9.17
N ASP A 240 10.94 -21.78 -9.19
CA ASP A 240 9.59 -22.28 -8.89
C ASP A 240 9.07 -21.89 -7.47
N ASN A 241 9.86 -21.16 -6.67
CA ASN A 241 9.62 -20.83 -5.26
C ASN A 241 9.30 -19.34 -4.99
N ALA A 242 8.99 -18.54 -6.00
CA ALA A 242 8.79 -17.09 -5.82
C ALA A 242 7.71 -16.74 -4.78
N LEU A 243 6.69 -17.57 -4.62
CA LEU A 243 5.64 -17.41 -3.61
C LEU A 243 6.15 -17.78 -2.20
N ASP A 244 6.88 -18.87 -2.06
CA ASP A 244 7.43 -19.29 -0.76
C ASP A 244 8.43 -18.26 -0.23
N ASP A 245 9.26 -17.70 -1.11
CA ASP A 245 10.19 -16.63 -0.77
C ASP A 245 9.44 -15.34 -0.41
N TRP A 246 8.35 -15.02 -1.13
CA TRP A 246 7.47 -13.90 -0.80
C TRP A 246 6.82 -14.04 0.58
N ILE A 247 6.32 -15.23 0.89
CA ILE A 247 5.78 -15.56 2.22
C ILE A 247 6.87 -15.36 3.28
N SER A 248 8.02 -15.99 3.09
CA SER A 248 9.14 -15.92 4.05
C SER A 248 9.56 -14.48 4.32
N LEU A 249 9.70 -13.67 3.28
CA LEU A 249 10.05 -12.26 3.39
C LEU A 249 9.06 -11.47 4.24
N ASN A 250 7.75 -11.68 4.04
CA ASN A 250 6.73 -10.96 4.80
C ASN A 250 6.66 -11.43 6.26
N LEU A 251 6.93 -12.71 6.53
CA LEU A 251 7.04 -13.20 7.92
C LEU A 251 8.29 -12.62 8.62
N GLU A 252 9.43 -12.57 7.96
CA GLU A 252 10.65 -11.92 8.48
C GLU A 252 10.42 -10.42 8.74
N THR A 253 9.70 -9.75 7.84
CA THR A 253 9.32 -8.34 8.01
C THR A 253 8.43 -8.12 9.23
N LEU A 254 7.44 -9.00 9.45
CA LEU A 254 6.63 -8.97 10.65
C LEU A 254 7.47 -9.21 11.92
N ASP A 255 8.40 -10.15 11.87
CA ASP A 255 9.30 -10.44 13.00
C ASP A 255 10.18 -9.25 13.34
N TYR A 256 10.68 -8.55 12.33
CA TYR A 256 11.42 -7.32 12.53
C TYR A 256 10.54 -6.23 13.18
N ALA A 257 9.34 -5.98 12.64
CA ALA A 257 8.41 -5.01 13.21
C ALA A 257 8.03 -5.35 14.67
N TYR A 258 7.86 -6.64 14.96
CA TYR A 258 7.57 -7.14 16.32
C TYR A 258 8.75 -6.92 17.27
N GLN A 259 9.98 -7.21 16.84
CA GLN A 259 11.20 -7.01 17.65
C GLN A 259 11.42 -5.53 17.99
N HIS A 260 11.20 -4.66 17.02
CA HIS A 260 11.46 -3.23 17.12
C HIS A 260 10.25 -2.38 17.54
N ARG A 261 9.09 -3.00 17.84
CA ARG A 261 7.85 -2.32 18.26
C ARG A 261 7.37 -1.26 17.26
N LEU A 262 7.30 -1.65 16.01
CA LEU A 262 6.96 -0.73 14.90
C LEU A 262 5.48 -0.83 14.50
N LEU A 263 5.01 0.23 13.85
CA LEU A 263 3.89 0.20 12.93
C LEU A 263 4.44 -0.18 11.55
N TRP A 264 3.96 -1.27 10.98
CA TRP A 264 4.26 -1.69 9.61
C TRP A 264 3.05 -1.43 8.71
N VAL A 265 3.27 -0.79 7.55
CA VAL A 265 2.22 -0.40 6.60
C VAL A 265 2.53 -0.99 5.22
N PRO A 266 2.24 -2.28 4.99
CA PRO A 266 2.37 -2.89 3.67
C PRO A 266 1.28 -2.41 2.71
N ALA A 267 1.60 -2.40 1.42
CA ALA A 267 0.64 -2.21 0.35
C ALA A 267 0.81 -3.29 -0.72
N TRP A 268 -0.26 -4.01 -0.99
CA TRP A 268 -0.30 -5.09 -1.97
C TRP A 268 -1.47 -4.90 -2.93
N HIS A 269 -1.58 -5.77 -3.94
CA HIS A 269 -2.60 -5.66 -4.97
C HIS A 269 -3.38 -6.98 -5.10
N PRO A 270 -4.71 -7.00 -4.97
CA PRO A 270 -5.50 -8.21 -5.14
C PRO A 270 -5.26 -8.87 -6.50
N TYR A 271 -5.02 -8.07 -7.54
CA TYR A 271 -4.73 -8.57 -8.87
C TYR A 271 -3.41 -9.34 -8.95
N THR A 272 -2.33 -8.80 -8.38
CA THR A 272 -1.03 -9.47 -8.35
C THR A 272 -1.11 -10.77 -7.55
N HIS A 273 -1.75 -10.72 -6.38
CA HIS A 273 -1.96 -11.92 -5.57
C HIS A 273 -2.85 -12.95 -6.27
N TYR A 274 -3.91 -12.54 -6.95
CA TYR A 274 -4.73 -13.46 -7.75
C TYR A 274 -3.91 -14.26 -8.77
N LEU A 275 -2.91 -13.64 -9.39
CA LEU A 275 -2.05 -14.28 -10.38
C LEU A 275 -0.99 -15.21 -9.76
N HIS A 276 -0.42 -14.84 -8.62
CA HIS A 276 0.76 -15.48 -8.06
C HIS A 276 0.48 -16.28 -6.78
N ASP A 277 -0.60 -15.97 -6.10
CA ASP A 277 -1.07 -16.61 -4.86
C ASP A 277 -2.61 -16.79 -4.89
N PRO A 278 -3.16 -17.57 -5.84
CA PRO A 278 -4.60 -17.71 -6.00
C PRO A 278 -5.30 -18.34 -4.78
N GLU A 279 -4.56 -19.01 -3.91
CA GLU A 279 -5.08 -19.65 -2.69
C GLU A 279 -4.97 -18.78 -1.43
N ASN A 280 -4.46 -17.55 -1.52
CA ASN A 280 -4.24 -16.62 -0.39
C ASN A 280 -3.27 -17.15 0.68
N LEU A 281 -2.28 -17.94 0.30
CA LEU A 281 -1.35 -18.58 1.22
C LEU A 281 -0.51 -17.56 2.00
N MET A 282 -0.11 -16.48 1.35
CA MET A 282 0.68 -15.41 2.01
C MET A 282 -0.14 -14.71 3.10
N LEU A 283 -1.37 -14.28 2.82
CA LEU A 283 -2.20 -13.62 3.81
C LEU A 283 -2.53 -14.57 4.97
N GLU A 284 -2.86 -15.82 4.67
CA GLU A 284 -3.12 -16.87 5.69
C GLU A 284 -1.89 -17.05 6.60
N ALA A 285 -0.70 -17.24 6.00
CA ALA A 285 0.55 -17.45 6.73
C ALA A 285 0.90 -16.23 7.61
N LEU A 286 0.74 -15.00 7.09
CA LEU A 286 1.01 -13.77 7.82
C LEU A 286 0.09 -13.65 9.04
N LEU A 287 -1.21 -13.85 8.87
CA LEU A 287 -2.18 -13.73 9.96
C LEU A 287 -1.99 -14.83 11.01
N GLN A 288 -1.70 -16.06 10.57
CA GLN A 288 -1.36 -17.15 11.48
C GLN A 288 -0.09 -16.85 12.28
N HIS A 289 0.94 -16.31 11.61
CA HIS A 289 2.19 -15.94 12.26
C HIS A 289 1.98 -14.80 13.28
N ALA A 290 1.20 -13.79 12.92
CA ALA A 290 0.82 -12.71 13.83
C ALA A 290 0.08 -13.25 15.08
N ALA A 291 -0.86 -14.17 14.89
CA ALA A 291 -1.62 -14.78 15.97
C ALA A 291 -0.78 -15.69 16.87
N SER A 292 0.34 -16.22 16.38
CA SER A 292 1.24 -17.10 17.13
C SER A 292 2.20 -16.37 18.08
N LYS A 293 2.29 -15.03 18.01
CA LYS A 293 3.21 -14.25 18.83
C LYS A 293 2.79 -14.21 20.30
N LEU A 294 3.77 -14.20 21.19
CA LEU A 294 3.55 -14.15 22.64
C LEU A 294 2.86 -12.86 23.09
N GLU A 295 3.31 -11.73 22.56
CA GLU A 295 2.67 -10.45 22.78
C GLU A 295 1.82 -10.11 21.56
N ARG A 296 0.76 -9.34 21.76
CA ARG A 296 -0.20 -9.03 20.72
C ARG A 296 0.44 -8.30 19.54
N VAL A 297 0.26 -8.85 18.34
CA VAL A 297 0.36 -8.15 17.08
C VAL A 297 -1.05 -7.64 16.72
N TRP A 298 -1.18 -6.33 16.52
CA TRP A 298 -2.45 -5.77 16.09
C TRP A 298 -2.47 -5.60 14.57
N VAL A 299 -3.14 -6.53 13.90
CA VAL A 299 -3.43 -6.36 12.47
C VAL A 299 -4.67 -5.48 12.36
N CYS A 300 -4.53 -4.35 11.70
CA CYS A 300 -5.49 -3.26 11.67
C CYS A 300 -5.59 -2.62 10.27
N THR A 301 -6.48 -1.67 10.11
CA THR A 301 -6.58 -0.85 8.89
C THR A 301 -5.64 0.36 8.98
N VAL A 302 -5.39 1.02 7.83
CA VAL A 302 -4.65 2.30 7.84
C VAL A 302 -5.42 3.37 8.61
N ARG A 303 -6.77 3.32 8.61
CA ARG A 303 -7.59 4.22 9.46
C ARG A 303 -7.34 4.02 10.95
N ASP A 304 -7.17 2.76 11.39
CA ASP A 304 -6.82 2.49 12.79
C ASP A 304 -5.41 3.01 13.11
N ALA A 305 -4.47 2.91 12.15
CA ALA A 305 -3.12 3.44 12.32
C ALA A 305 -3.09 4.96 12.53
N MET A 306 -4.03 5.69 11.95
CA MET A 306 -4.14 7.15 12.15
C MET A 306 -4.30 7.51 13.65
N ALA A 307 -5.04 6.71 14.40
CA ALA A 307 -5.21 6.93 15.84
C ALA A 307 -3.89 6.77 16.62
N MET A 308 -2.99 5.90 16.14
CA MET A 308 -1.66 5.71 16.74
C MET A 308 -0.70 6.86 16.42
N LEU A 309 -0.96 7.61 15.35
CA LEU A 309 -0.11 8.68 14.83
C LEU A 309 -0.65 10.07 15.20
N SER A 310 -1.85 10.15 15.75
CA SER A 310 -2.39 11.42 16.24
C SER A 310 -1.63 11.80 17.52
N SER A 311 -0.90 12.90 17.49
CA SER A 311 -0.45 13.56 18.73
C SER A 311 -1.67 14.21 19.38
N ASP A 312 -1.96 13.86 20.62
CA ASP A 312 -2.87 14.59 21.49
C ASP A 312 -2.52 16.09 21.57
#